data_e56d9158befed5fd460cbf25adf6517f
#
_entry.id   e56d9158befed5fd460cbf25adf6517f
#
_cell.length_a   1.000
_cell.length_b   1.000
_cell.length_c   1.000
_cell.angle_alpha   90.00
_cell.angle_beta   90.00
_cell.angle_gamma   90.00
#
_symmetry.space_group_name_H-M   'P 1'
#
loop_
_entity.id
_entity.type
_entity.pdbx_description
1 polymer ?
#
loop_
_entity_poly.entity_id
_entity_poly.type
_entity_poly.pdbx_seq_one_letter_code
_entity_poly.pdbx_strand_id
1 'polypeptide(L)'
;MKKFALLLLLVPSVLFTSCEGDQGPPGVDGVNILGTVFEVTANFNIDNDFRNFFSYPGNTEVFDSDVVFVYLLEETTSDGLDVWSLMPQTFFTNEGTLVYNFDYTPVDVSVYLYADYDLAFAGPEFTNNQIMRVAVLPADFAENIDIFDIEAVMGALSLTTESIERIELD
;
A
#
# COMPACT_ATOMS: atom_id res chain seq x y z
N MET A 1 -55.54 55.90 27.65
CA MET A 1 -54.76 54.76 28.14
C MET A 1 -54.76 53.56 27.18
N LYS A 2 -55.75 53.37 26.30
CA LYS A 2 -55.80 52.25 25.35
C LYS A 2 -54.83 52.35 24.14
N LYS A 3 -54.32 53.55 23.83
CA LYS A 3 -53.40 53.76 22.68
C LYS A 3 -51.95 53.57 23.03
N PHE A 4 -51.56 53.60 24.30
CA PHE A 4 -50.18 53.32 24.76
C PHE A 4 -49.87 51.81 24.82
N ALA A 5 -50.88 50.99 25.06
CA ALA A 5 -50.69 49.54 25.09
C ALA A 5 -50.45 48.93 23.70
N LEU A 6 -50.92 49.62 22.62
CA LEU A 6 -50.70 49.13 21.24
C LEU A 6 -49.28 49.43 20.74
N LEU A 7 -48.62 50.46 21.27
CA LEU A 7 -47.26 50.84 20.87
C LEU A 7 -46.21 49.93 21.52
N LEU A 8 -46.52 49.31 22.68
CA LEU A 8 -45.60 48.45 23.40
C LEU A 8 -45.52 47.01 22.81
N LEU A 9 -46.52 46.63 21.97
CA LEU A 9 -46.59 45.32 21.34
C LEU A 9 -45.85 45.24 20.00
N LEU A 10 -45.37 46.39 19.44
CA LEU A 10 -44.71 46.45 18.13
C LEU A 10 -43.18 46.40 18.22
N VAL A 11 -42.60 46.58 19.42
CA VAL A 11 -41.17 46.69 19.62
C VAL A 11 -40.42 45.32 19.70
N PRO A 12 -41.00 44.20 20.15
CA PRO A 12 -40.25 42.96 20.24
C PRO A 12 -40.08 42.15 18.94
N SER A 13 -40.71 42.58 17.82
CA SER A 13 -40.70 41.76 16.57
C SER A 13 -39.46 41.96 15.68
N VAL A 14 -38.55 42.89 16.03
CA VAL A 14 -37.41 43.27 15.16
C VAL A 14 -36.07 42.65 15.60
N LEU A 15 -36.04 41.92 16.74
CA LEU A 15 -34.79 41.44 17.32
C LEU A 15 -34.40 40.01 16.94
N PHE A 16 -35.12 39.34 16.02
CA PHE A 16 -34.82 38.00 15.57
C PHE A 16 -34.35 37.87 14.12
N THR A 17 -33.73 38.90 13.56
CA THR A 17 -32.92 38.71 12.35
C THR A 17 -31.61 38.12 12.78
N SER A 18 -31.60 36.80 12.98
CA SER A 18 -30.38 36.00 13.05
C SER A 18 -29.72 36.10 11.67
N CYS A 19 -28.59 36.73 11.55
CA CYS A 19 -27.74 36.56 10.39
C CYS A 19 -27.23 35.13 10.42
N GLU A 20 -27.81 34.24 9.62
CA GLU A 20 -27.07 33.03 9.21
C GLU A 20 -25.85 33.51 8.42
N GLY A 21 -24.68 33.24 8.95
CA GLY A 21 -23.41 33.43 8.19
C GLY A 21 -23.46 32.58 6.93
N ASP A 22 -22.81 33.06 5.87
CA ASP A 22 -22.68 32.32 4.63
C ASP A 22 -22.15 30.91 4.93
N GLN A 23 -22.77 29.90 4.31
CA GLN A 23 -22.32 28.54 4.38
C GLN A 23 -20.88 28.48 3.84
N GLY A 24 -19.94 27.97 4.63
CA GLY A 24 -18.56 27.79 4.18
C GLY A 24 -18.50 27.07 2.85
N PRO A 25 -17.44 27.26 2.06
CA PRO A 25 -17.27 26.58 0.79
C PRO A 25 -17.39 25.06 1.00
N PRO A 26 -17.95 24.32 0.04
CA PRO A 26 -17.94 22.86 0.08
C PRO A 26 -16.53 22.37 0.34
N GLY A 27 -16.36 21.35 1.18
CA GLY A 27 -15.07 20.68 1.32
C GLY A 27 -14.62 20.20 -0.06
N VAL A 28 -13.31 20.26 -0.31
CA VAL A 28 -12.72 19.61 -1.49
C VAL A 28 -13.13 18.15 -1.50
N ASP A 29 -13.50 17.64 -2.67
CA ASP A 29 -13.77 16.21 -2.84
C ASP A 29 -12.58 15.43 -2.26
N GLY A 30 -12.85 14.47 -1.38
CA GLY A 30 -11.80 13.60 -0.85
C GLY A 30 -11.10 12.94 -2.02
N VAL A 31 -9.79 13.09 -2.12
CA VAL A 31 -8.99 12.33 -3.06
C VAL A 31 -9.16 10.87 -2.62
N ASN A 32 -9.79 10.07 -3.47
CA ASN A 32 -9.94 8.64 -3.22
C ASN A 32 -8.57 8.02 -3.49
N ILE A 33 -7.66 8.13 -2.53
CA ILE A 33 -6.32 7.53 -2.59
C ILE A 33 -6.52 6.05 -2.30
N LEU A 34 -6.92 5.32 -3.33
CA LEU A 34 -6.88 3.88 -3.31
C LEU A 34 -5.41 3.47 -3.35
N GLY A 35 -5.01 2.57 -2.47
CA GLY A 35 -3.70 1.94 -2.56
C GLY A 35 -3.51 1.27 -3.92
N THR A 36 -2.28 0.94 -4.25
CA THR A 36 -1.95 0.21 -5.48
C THR A 36 -1.23 -1.09 -5.17
N VAL A 37 -1.40 -2.09 -6.03
CA VAL A 37 -0.65 -3.35 -5.99
C VAL A 37 -0.10 -3.61 -7.38
N PHE A 38 1.15 -4.02 -7.46
CA PHE A 38 1.80 -4.48 -8.69
C PHE A 38 2.70 -5.67 -8.42
N GLU A 39 3.05 -6.41 -9.46
CA GLU A 39 3.86 -7.62 -9.38
C GLU A 39 5.21 -7.39 -10.06
N VAL A 40 6.26 -7.91 -9.44
CA VAL A 40 7.64 -7.80 -9.95
C VAL A 40 8.21 -9.20 -10.01
N THR A 41 8.83 -9.55 -11.14
CA THR A 41 9.66 -10.74 -11.30
C THR A 41 11.10 -10.31 -11.38
N ALA A 42 11.96 -10.92 -10.55
CA ALA A 42 13.37 -10.56 -10.46
C ALA A 42 14.29 -11.77 -10.33
N ASN A 43 15.50 -11.62 -10.82
CA ASN A 43 16.60 -12.54 -10.60
C ASN A 43 17.59 -11.94 -9.61
N PHE A 44 18.11 -12.78 -8.70
CA PHE A 44 19.15 -12.40 -7.74
C PHE A 44 20.45 -13.12 -8.11
N ASN A 45 21.49 -12.39 -8.40
CA ASN A 45 22.75 -12.94 -8.86
C ASN A 45 23.93 -12.04 -8.47
N ILE A 46 25.14 -12.47 -8.80
CA ILE A 46 26.36 -11.73 -8.46
C ILE A 46 26.46 -10.39 -9.20
N ASP A 47 25.87 -10.27 -10.39
CA ASP A 47 25.97 -9.05 -11.20
C ASP A 47 25.15 -7.90 -10.61
N ASN A 48 24.04 -8.23 -9.90
CA ASN A 48 23.23 -7.26 -9.18
C ASN A 48 23.45 -7.27 -7.65
N ASP A 49 24.53 -7.93 -7.19
CA ASP A 49 24.87 -8.08 -5.77
C ASP A 49 23.71 -8.63 -4.94
N PHE A 50 22.92 -9.55 -5.53
CA PHE A 50 21.73 -10.16 -4.96
C PHE A 50 20.70 -9.12 -4.47
N ARG A 51 20.61 -7.98 -5.16
CA ARG A 51 19.72 -6.85 -4.87
C ARG A 51 19.12 -6.30 -6.16
N ASN A 52 17.83 -6.05 -6.13
CA ASN A 52 17.12 -5.41 -7.22
C ASN A 52 16.48 -4.11 -6.75
N PHE A 53 16.55 -3.08 -7.60
CA PHE A 53 15.89 -1.79 -7.42
C PHE A 53 14.86 -1.59 -8.52
N PHE A 54 13.70 -1.11 -8.18
CA PHE A 54 12.68 -0.75 -9.14
C PHE A 54 11.86 0.44 -8.67
N SER A 55 11.50 1.29 -9.62
CA SER A 55 10.62 2.43 -9.36
C SER A 55 9.16 1.98 -9.34
N TYR A 56 8.31 2.75 -8.68
CA TYR A 56 6.88 2.51 -8.70
C TYR A 56 6.32 2.67 -10.12
N PRO A 57 5.43 1.77 -10.60
CA PRO A 57 4.93 1.80 -11.96
C PRO A 57 3.91 2.91 -12.20
N GLY A 58 3.76 3.30 -13.46
CA GLY A 58 2.75 4.24 -13.91
C GLY A 58 2.87 5.61 -13.27
N ASN A 59 1.76 6.11 -12.73
CA ASN A 59 1.67 7.37 -12.01
C ASN A 59 1.49 7.14 -10.49
N THR A 60 2.01 6.03 -9.96
CA THR A 60 1.94 5.77 -8.52
C THR A 60 2.80 6.79 -7.78
N GLU A 61 2.15 7.65 -7.02
CA GLU A 61 2.79 8.59 -6.11
C GLU A 61 2.75 8.01 -4.71
N VAL A 62 3.90 7.96 -4.04
CA VAL A 62 4.03 7.45 -2.67
C VAL A 62 4.23 8.64 -1.74
N PHE A 63 3.31 8.82 -0.83
CA PHE A 63 3.34 9.91 0.15
C PHE A 63 4.05 9.45 1.44
N ASP A 64 4.52 10.42 2.23
CA ASP A 64 5.15 10.14 3.53
C ASP A 64 4.22 9.42 4.52
N SER A 65 2.91 9.49 4.28
CA SER A 65 1.87 8.79 5.06
C SER A 65 1.58 7.38 4.58
N ASP A 66 2.19 6.95 3.47
CA ASP A 66 1.93 5.63 2.91
C ASP A 66 2.91 4.61 3.49
N VAL A 67 2.46 3.37 3.49
CA VAL A 67 3.25 2.20 3.86
C VAL A 67 3.39 1.27 2.66
N VAL A 68 4.56 0.68 2.51
CA VAL A 68 4.84 -0.28 1.44
C VAL A 68 5.02 -1.66 2.05
N PHE A 69 4.34 -2.63 1.49
CA PHE A 69 4.47 -4.04 1.84
C PHE A 69 4.95 -4.82 0.62
N VAL A 70 5.81 -5.80 0.84
CA VAL A 70 6.28 -6.70 -0.21
C VAL A 70 5.98 -8.12 0.20
N TYR A 71 5.35 -8.87 -0.70
CA TYR A 71 4.99 -10.27 -0.51
C TYR A 71 5.78 -11.13 -1.48
N LEU A 72 6.36 -12.20 -0.99
CA LEU A 72 7.04 -13.20 -1.81
C LEU A 72 6.07 -14.32 -2.17
N LEU A 73 6.05 -14.73 -3.44
CA LEU A 73 5.41 -15.97 -3.86
C LEU A 73 6.33 -17.13 -3.46
N GLU A 74 5.96 -17.88 -2.43
CA GLU A 74 6.76 -19.04 -1.97
C GLU A 74 6.57 -20.27 -2.84
N GLU A 75 5.32 -20.56 -3.20
CA GLU A 75 4.98 -21.68 -4.06
C GLU A 75 3.60 -21.50 -4.70
N THR A 76 3.34 -22.26 -5.76
CA THR A 76 1.99 -22.50 -6.26
C THR A 76 1.64 -23.96 -5.96
N THR A 77 0.57 -24.16 -5.20
CA THR A 77 0.13 -25.50 -4.80
C THR A 77 -0.28 -26.38 -6.00
N SER A 78 -0.40 -27.69 -5.79
CA SER A 78 -0.86 -28.61 -6.84
C SER A 78 -2.26 -28.30 -7.39
N ASP A 79 -3.08 -27.60 -6.61
CA ASP A 79 -4.44 -27.16 -7.00
C ASP A 79 -4.42 -25.77 -7.68
N GLY A 80 -3.22 -25.19 -7.88
CA GLY A 80 -3.02 -23.92 -8.58
C GLY A 80 -3.26 -22.70 -7.70
N LEU A 81 -3.15 -22.82 -6.37
CA LEU A 81 -3.25 -21.71 -5.44
C LEU A 81 -1.86 -21.16 -5.11
N ASP A 82 -1.68 -19.87 -5.26
CA ASP A 82 -0.45 -19.19 -4.89
C ASP A 82 -0.36 -18.98 -3.38
N VAL A 83 0.81 -19.29 -2.83
CA VAL A 83 1.12 -19.09 -1.40
C VAL A 83 2.02 -17.87 -1.26
N TRP A 84 1.47 -16.81 -0.71
CA TRP A 84 2.15 -15.54 -0.53
C TRP A 84 2.54 -15.30 0.92
N SER A 85 3.75 -14.82 1.15
CA SER A 85 4.24 -14.46 2.48
C SER A 85 4.76 -13.04 2.52
N LEU A 86 4.31 -12.28 3.51
CA LEU A 86 4.77 -10.91 3.74
C LEU A 86 6.25 -10.93 4.14
N MET A 87 7.10 -10.15 3.48
CA MET A 87 8.52 -10.00 3.83
C MET A 87 8.71 -9.16 5.10
N PRO A 88 9.82 -9.38 5.85
CA PRO A 88 10.95 -10.26 5.51
C PRO A 88 10.63 -11.75 5.74
N GLN A 89 11.19 -12.63 4.88
CA GLN A 89 11.05 -14.08 4.98
C GLN A 89 12.40 -14.76 5.19
N THR A 90 12.42 -15.79 6.02
CA THR A 90 13.63 -16.55 6.37
C THR A 90 13.47 -18.00 5.99
N PHE A 91 14.44 -18.51 5.22
CA PHE A 91 14.53 -19.89 4.80
C PHE A 91 15.76 -20.56 5.41
N PHE A 92 15.57 -21.80 5.89
CA PHE A 92 16.65 -22.63 6.37
C PHE A 92 17.03 -23.63 5.29
N THR A 93 18.19 -23.42 4.68
CA THR A 93 18.72 -24.26 3.60
C THR A 93 19.77 -25.23 4.12
N ASN A 94 20.30 -26.10 3.25
CA ASN A 94 21.41 -26.98 3.61
C ASN A 94 22.71 -26.19 3.80
N GLU A 95 22.86 -25.03 3.16
CA GLU A 95 24.02 -24.15 3.23
C GLU A 95 24.02 -23.24 4.45
N GLY A 96 22.83 -22.96 5.00
CA GLY A 96 22.64 -22.06 6.12
C GLY A 96 21.31 -21.32 6.06
N THR A 97 21.28 -20.12 6.61
CA THR A 97 20.09 -19.28 6.67
C THR A 97 20.09 -18.27 5.53
N LEU A 98 18.99 -18.21 4.78
CA LEU A 98 18.74 -17.23 3.72
C LEU A 98 17.56 -16.33 4.12
N VAL A 99 17.69 -15.03 3.90
CA VAL A 99 16.65 -14.06 4.22
C VAL A 99 16.35 -13.19 3.01
N TYR A 100 15.09 -13.11 2.61
CA TYR A 100 14.59 -12.04 1.74
C TYR A 100 14.21 -10.85 2.60
N ASN A 101 14.62 -9.67 2.17
CA ASN A 101 14.29 -8.44 2.84
C ASN A 101 14.08 -7.32 1.81
N PHE A 102 13.49 -6.21 2.25
CA PHE A 102 13.29 -5.05 1.41
C PHE A 102 13.46 -3.76 2.21
N ASP A 103 13.73 -2.69 1.49
CA ASP A 103 13.59 -1.31 1.93
C ASP A 103 12.92 -0.49 0.82
N TYR A 104 12.42 0.69 1.17
CA TYR A 104 11.77 1.56 0.19
C TYR A 104 11.99 3.03 0.50
N THR A 105 11.86 3.84 -0.55
CA THR A 105 11.79 5.30 -0.50
C THR A 105 10.50 5.77 -1.19
N PRO A 106 10.15 7.05 -1.18
CA PRO A 106 9.03 7.56 -1.98
C PRO A 106 9.16 7.38 -3.49
N VAL A 107 10.34 6.98 -4.00
CA VAL A 107 10.60 6.88 -5.45
C VAL A 107 10.91 5.46 -5.93
N ASP A 108 11.32 4.57 -5.03
CA ASP A 108 11.74 3.20 -5.36
C ASP A 108 11.56 2.21 -4.22
N VAL A 109 11.65 0.93 -4.60
CA VAL A 109 11.73 -0.21 -3.69
C VAL A 109 13.00 -0.98 -4.01
N SER A 110 13.68 -1.46 -2.98
CA SER A 110 14.83 -2.34 -3.07
C SER A 110 14.50 -3.66 -2.40
N VAL A 111 14.66 -4.78 -3.12
CA VAL A 111 14.52 -6.13 -2.57
C VAL A 111 15.86 -6.84 -2.66
N TYR A 112 16.26 -7.53 -1.59
CA TYR A 112 17.60 -8.12 -1.52
C TYR A 112 17.65 -9.37 -0.64
N LEU A 113 18.69 -10.17 -0.88
CA LEU A 113 18.99 -11.36 -0.11
C LEU A 113 20.10 -11.11 0.90
N TYR A 114 20.00 -11.75 2.05
CA TYR A 114 21.13 -11.98 2.95
C TYR A 114 21.28 -13.46 3.20
N ALA A 115 22.50 -13.90 3.54
CA ALA A 115 22.73 -15.23 4.07
C ALA A 115 23.85 -15.22 5.11
N ASP A 116 23.92 -16.24 5.93
CA ASP A 116 25.09 -16.54 6.79
C ASP A 116 26.14 -17.39 6.07
N TYR A 117 25.96 -17.56 4.74
CA TYR A 117 26.86 -18.22 3.82
C TYR A 117 27.03 -17.37 2.55
N ASP A 118 27.96 -17.77 1.66
CA ASP A 118 28.15 -17.07 0.37
C ASP A 118 26.94 -17.30 -0.53
N LEU A 119 26.24 -16.20 -0.89
CA LEU A 119 25.04 -16.21 -1.72
C LEU A 119 25.24 -16.82 -3.12
N ALA A 120 26.49 -16.94 -3.59
CA ALA A 120 26.79 -17.67 -4.82
C ALA A 120 26.41 -19.16 -4.74
N PHE A 121 26.21 -19.71 -3.54
CA PHE A 121 25.74 -21.08 -3.31
C PHE A 121 24.22 -21.17 -3.07
N ALA A 122 23.50 -20.06 -3.09
CA ALA A 122 22.04 -20.09 -3.01
C ALA A 122 21.45 -20.79 -4.24
N GLY A 123 20.54 -21.72 -4.01
CA GLY A 123 19.93 -22.50 -5.09
C GLY A 123 19.07 -21.64 -6.04
N PRO A 124 18.89 -22.07 -7.29
CA PRO A 124 18.10 -21.35 -8.28
C PRO A 124 16.64 -21.17 -7.87
N GLU A 125 16.11 -22.03 -6.99
CA GLU A 125 14.79 -21.91 -6.40
C GLU A 125 14.62 -20.65 -5.53
N PHE A 126 15.74 -20.07 -5.04
CA PHE A 126 15.75 -18.85 -4.26
C PHE A 126 16.26 -17.63 -5.06
N THR A 127 16.79 -17.85 -6.26
CA THR A 127 17.48 -16.76 -6.96
C THR A 127 16.89 -16.45 -8.33
N ASN A 128 16.23 -17.41 -8.98
CA ASN A 128 15.74 -17.24 -10.34
C ASN A 128 14.24 -17.00 -10.36
N ASN A 129 13.80 -16.03 -11.17
CA ASN A 129 12.38 -15.73 -11.42
C ASN A 129 11.53 -15.61 -10.14
N GLN A 130 12.08 -14.94 -9.15
CA GLN A 130 11.35 -14.70 -7.92
C GLN A 130 10.22 -13.70 -8.16
N ILE A 131 9.00 -14.06 -7.80
CA ILE A 131 7.81 -13.26 -8.01
C ILE A 131 7.41 -12.60 -6.69
N MET A 132 7.22 -11.30 -6.73
CA MET A 132 6.86 -10.50 -5.57
C MET A 132 5.69 -9.58 -5.90
N ARG A 133 4.78 -9.42 -4.96
CA ARG A 133 3.74 -8.36 -5.03
C ARG A 133 4.10 -7.22 -4.09
N VAL A 134 4.00 -6.02 -4.59
CA VAL A 134 4.25 -4.80 -3.84
C VAL A 134 2.94 -4.05 -3.68
N ALA A 135 2.55 -3.80 -2.44
CA ALA A 135 1.36 -3.02 -2.09
C ALA A 135 1.79 -1.68 -1.49
N VAL A 136 1.32 -0.59 -2.06
CA VAL A 136 1.45 0.77 -1.52
C VAL A 136 0.10 1.17 -0.97
N LEU A 137 0.00 1.42 0.32
CA LEU A 137 -1.26 1.66 1.01
C LEU A 137 -1.17 2.92 1.88
N PRO A 138 -2.21 3.77 1.92
CA PRO A 138 -2.33 4.76 2.98
C PRO A 138 -2.30 4.08 4.35
N ALA A 139 -1.56 4.62 5.32
CA ALA A 139 -1.39 3.99 6.63
C ALA A 139 -2.74 3.76 7.34
N ASP A 140 -3.64 4.75 7.29
CA ASP A 140 -4.99 4.66 7.87
C ASP A 140 -5.82 3.51 7.26
N PHE A 141 -5.60 3.21 5.98
CA PHE A 141 -6.25 2.10 5.29
C PHE A 141 -5.65 0.76 5.72
N ALA A 142 -4.32 0.67 5.81
CA ALA A 142 -3.60 -0.53 6.21
C ALA A 142 -3.93 -0.98 7.64
N GLU A 143 -4.24 -0.05 8.56
CA GLU A 143 -4.64 -0.36 9.93
C GLU A 143 -5.96 -1.15 10.02
N ASN A 144 -6.80 -1.10 8.98
CA ASN A 144 -8.15 -1.67 8.97
C ASN A 144 -8.28 -2.98 8.19
N ILE A 145 -7.18 -3.50 7.64
CA ILE A 145 -7.15 -4.74 6.84
C ILE A 145 -6.10 -5.72 7.39
N ASP A 146 -6.25 -6.99 7.05
CA ASP A 146 -5.21 -7.98 7.33
C ASP A 146 -4.09 -7.87 6.30
N ILE A 147 -3.02 -7.17 6.66
CA ILE A 147 -1.84 -6.99 5.79
C ILE A 147 -1.00 -8.26 5.63
N PHE A 148 -1.22 -9.30 6.43
CA PHE A 148 -0.55 -10.59 6.27
C PHE A 148 -1.19 -11.46 5.19
N ASP A 149 -2.39 -11.09 4.75
CA ASP A 149 -3.13 -11.75 3.67
C ASP A 149 -3.22 -10.83 2.45
N ILE A 150 -2.42 -11.09 1.42
CA ILE A 150 -2.42 -10.29 0.18
C ILE A 150 -3.77 -10.33 -0.53
N GLU A 151 -4.52 -11.42 -0.44
CA GLU A 151 -5.84 -11.51 -1.05
C GLU A 151 -6.86 -10.61 -0.33
N ALA A 152 -6.74 -10.47 1.00
CA ALA A 152 -7.51 -9.48 1.77
C ALA A 152 -7.16 -8.05 1.35
N VAL A 153 -5.87 -7.75 1.14
CA VAL A 153 -5.40 -6.44 0.63
C VAL A 153 -5.98 -6.17 -0.75
N MET A 154 -5.82 -7.10 -1.69
CA MET A 154 -6.33 -6.94 -3.07
C MET A 154 -7.86 -6.82 -3.10
N GLY A 155 -8.56 -7.63 -2.31
CA GLY A 155 -10.01 -7.57 -2.18
C GLY A 155 -10.51 -6.23 -1.65
N ALA A 156 -9.83 -5.66 -0.64
CA ALA A 156 -10.16 -4.35 -0.08
C ALA A 156 -9.94 -3.21 -1.10
N LEU A 157 -8.98 -3.35 -2.01
CA LEU A 157 -8.72 -2.43 -3.12
C LEU A 157 -9.58 -2.71 -4.37
N SER A 158 -10.41 -3.75 -4.36
CA SER A 158 -11.16 -4.23 -5.51
C SER A 158 -10.29 -4.60 -6.71
N LEU A 159 -9.08 -5.10 -6.45
CA LEU A 159 -8.13 -5.57 -7.45
C LEU A 159 -8.24 -7.08 -7.66
N THR A 160 -7.90 -7.53 -8.88
CA THR A 160 -7.74 -8.94 -9.22
C THR A 160 -6.33 -9.17 -9.77
N THR A 161 -5.88 -10.43 -9.78
CA THR A 161 -4.56 -10.80 -10.33
C THR A 161 -4.38 -10.38 -11.79
N GLU A 162 -5.45 -10.28 -12.56
CA GLU A 162 -5.42 -9.83 -13.96
C GLU A 162 -5.35 -8.31 -14.10
N SER A 163 -5.74 -7.56 -13.05
CA SER A 163 -5.81 -6.09 -13.07
C SER A 163 -4.52 -5.41 -12.63
N ILE A 164 -3.60 -6.13 -12.00
CA ILE A 164 -2.34 -5.55 -11.52
C ILE A 164 -1.29 -5.49 -12.63
N GLU A 165 -0.46 -4.45 -12.61
CA GLU A 165 0.68 -4.30 -13.50
C GLU A 165 1.78 -5.29 -13.16
N ARG A 166 2.47 -5.84 -14.17
CA ARG A 166 3.59 -6.76 -14.01
C ARG A 166 4.85 -6.17 -14.60
N ILE A 167 5.93 -6.24 -13.83
CA ILE A 167 7.25 -5.73 -14.17
C ILE A 167 8.21 -6.91 -14.15
N GLU A 168 8.99 -7.08 -15.20
CA GLU A 168 10.09 -8.04 -15.25
C GLU A 168 11.40 -7.26 -15.17
N LEU A 169 12.25 -7.63 -14.23
CA LEU A 169 13.60 -7.08 -14.07
C LEU A 169 14.61 -8.04 -14.69
N ASP A 170 15.49 -7.50 -15.51
CA ASP A 170 16.53 -8.26 -16.23
C ASP A 170 17.62 -8.82 -15.27
#